data_65612896fec9eba9a17386171972fbd2
#
_entry.id   65612896fec9eba9a17386171972fbd2
#
_cell.length_a   1.000
_cell.length_b   1.000
_cell.length_c   1.000
_cell.angle_alpha   90.00
_cell.angle_beta   90.00
_cell.angle_gamma   90.00
#
_symmetry.space_group_name_H-M   'P 1'
#
loop_
_entity.id
_entity.type
_entity.pdbx_description
1 polymer ?
#
loop_
_entity_poly.entity_id
_entity_poly.type
_entity_poly.pdbx_seq_one_letter_code
_entity_poly.pdbx_strand_id
1 'polypeptide(L)'
;MRPYQPPSQPFNSNGVQQVYQLHASLVDWAFQLTQNTPLPDDSTLQQVRAGYPGFHNALKPPFVLEGDDLTADTFWIGDLLNSWAENWISYWTGGQGSFAMGDFEDAGVGQALQFLSQAGRADQNRLLVLRAGSDYTV
;
A
#
# COMPACT_ATOMS: atom_id res chain seq x y z
N MET A 1 -12.06 -11.18 -8.50
CA MET A 1 -10.98 -10.23 -8.86
C MET A 1 -10.84 -10.22 -10.38
N ARG A 2 -10.79 -9.07 -11.03
CA ARG A 2 -10.67 -8.95 -12.48
C ARG A 2 -9.41 -8.17 -12.82
N PRO A 3 -8.25 -8.82 -12.88
CA PRO A 3 -7.01 -8.16 -13.28
C PRO A 3 -7.16 -7.58 -14.70
N TYR A 4 -6.47 -6.49 -14.97
CA TYR A 4 -6.45 -5.82 -16.28
C TYR A 4 -7.80 -5.30 -16.81
N GLN A 5 -8.74 -5.02 -15.93
CA GLN A 5 -9.97 -4.34 -16.32
C GLN A 5 -9.65 -2.89 -16.75
N PRO A 6 -10.20 -2.40 -17.87
CA PRO A 6 -9.97 -1.01 -18.28
C PRO A 6 -10.47 -0.01 -17.25
N PRO A 7 -9.76 1.11 -17.02
CA PRO A 7 -10.15 2.15 -16.06
C PRO A 7 -11.53 2.76 -16.32
N SER A 8 -12.04 2.67 -17.55
CA SER A 8 -13.35 3.18 -17.95
C SER A 8 -14.53 2.33 -17.48
N GLN A 9 -14.30 1.16 -16.91
CA GLN A 9 -15.38 0.28 -16.46
C GLN A 9 -15.55 0.38 -14.93
N PRO A 10 -16.67 0.90 -14.44
CA PRO A 10 -16.92 0.95 -13.00
C PRO A 10 -17.02 -0.45 -12.42
N PHE A 11 -16.41 -0.65 -11.28
CA PHE A 11 -16.58 -1.86 -10.50
C PHE A 11 -17.85 -1.72 -9.67
N ASN A 12 -18.81 -2.61 -9.85
CA ASN A 12 -19.98 -2.67 -8.99
C ASN A 12 -19.63 -3.43 -7.70
N SER A 13 -19.42 -2.70 -6.64
CA SER A 13 -18.98 -3.23 -5.35
C SER A 13 -20.14 -3.60 -4.40
N ASN A 14 -21.39 -3.48 -4.84
CA ASN A 14 -22.56 -3.66 -3.96
C ASN A 14 -22.48 -2.84 -2.65
N GLY A 15 -21.92 -1.64 -2.73
CA GLY A 15 -21.75 -0.75 -1.58
C GLY A 15 -20.44 -0.96 -0.78
N VAL A 16 -19.65 -1.96 -1.12
CA VAL A 16 -18.31 -2.13 -0.56
C VAL A 16 -17.32 -1.24 -1.30
N GLN A 17 -16.61 -0.43 -0.59
CA GLN A 17 -15.59 0.44 -1.16
C GLN A 17 -14.35 -0.39 -1.54
N GLN A 18 -13.74 -0.09 -2.68
CA GLN A 18 -12.52 -0.77 -3.13
C GLN A 18 -11.26 0.07 -2.87
N VAL A 19 -11.46 1.35 -2.63
CA VAL A 19 -10.38 2.29 -2.30
C VAL A 19 -10.77 3.05 -1.04
N TYR A 20 -9.89 3.02 -0.07
CA TYR A 20 -9.99 3.80 1.17
C TYR A 20 -8.94 4.89 1.11
N GLN A 21 -9.32 6.02 0.52
CA GLN A 21 -8.41 7.15 0.37
C GLN A 21 -8.14 7.79 1.73
N LEU A 22 -6.86 7.84 2.10
CA LEU A 22 -6.40 8.53 3.29
C LEU A 22 -6.42 10.04 3.08
N HIS A 23 -6.48 10.79 4.17
CA HIS A 23 -6.44 12.25 4.11
C HIS A 23 -5.03 12.73 3.77
N ALA A 24 -4.84 13.31 2.60
CA ALA A 24 -3.52 13.68 2.05
C ALA A 24 -2.69 14.49 3.05
N SER A 25 -3.25 15.55 3.66
CA SER A 25 -2.50 16.36 4.61
C SER A 25 -2.05 15.60 5.88
N LEU A 26 -2.76 14.54 6.26
CA LEU A 26 -2.34 13.68 7.38
C LEU A 26 -1.19 12.78 6.97
N VAL A 27 -1.24 12.24 5.77
CA VAL A 27 -0.15 11.42 5.18
C VAL A 27 1.09 12.27 5.00
N ASP A 28 0.99 13.43 4.34
CA ASP A 28 2.09 14.38 4.15
C ASP A 28 2.74 14.79 5.47
N TRP A 29 1.92 15.09 6.48
CA TRP A 29 2.41 15.46 7.81
C TRP A 29 3.22 14.31 8.44
N ALA A 30 2.72 13.09 8.39
CA ALA A 30 3.40 11.93 8.94
C ALA A 30 4.70 11.63 8.18
N PHE A 31 4.67 11.73 6.86
CA PHE A 31 5.86 11.54 6.02
C PHE A 31 6.94 12.58 6.34
N GLN A 32 6.60 13.87 6.40
CA GLN A 32 7.56 14.92 6.73
C GLN A 32 8.22 14.73 8.10
N LEU A 33 7.48 14.18 9.07
CA LEU A 33 8.05 13.87 10.39
C LEU A 33 8.98 12.65 10.38
N THR A 34 8.76 11.71 9.47
CA THR A 34 9.42 10.39 9.52
C THR A 34 10.44 10.15 8.42
N GLN A 35 10.37 10.86 7.29
CA GLN A 35 11.20 10.59 6.10
C GLN A 35 12.72 10.57 6.35
N ASN A 36 13.19 11.29 7.37
CA ASN A 36 14.60 11.35 7.75
C ASN A 36 14.93 10.50 9.00
N THR A 37 13.99 9.65 9.44
CA THR A 37 14.24 8.78 10.59
C THR A 37 15.33 7.77 10.25
N PRO A 38 16.43 7.71 11.00
CA PRO A 38 17.46 6.70 10.74
C PRO A 38 16.92 5.32 11.08
N LEU A 39 16.93 4.43 10.09
CA LEU A 39 16.49 3.05 10.24
C LEU A 39 17.72 2.13 10.30
N PRO A 40 17.73 1.12 11.18
CA PRO A 40 18.85 0.18 11.28
C PRO A 40 19.09 -0.56 9.96
N ASP A 41 20.35 -0.73 9.62
CA ASP A 41 20.78 -1.45 8.41
C ASP A 41 21.99 -2.34 8.74
N ASP A 42 21.75 -3.52 9.21
CA ASP A 42 22.81 -4.46 9.57
C ASP A 42 23.31 -5.28 8.36
N SER A 43 24.42 -6.01 8.58
CA SER A 43 25.05 -6.80 7.53
C SER A 43 24.18 -7.94 6.98
N THR A 44 23.24 -8.45 7.77
CA THR A 44 22.31 -9.50 7.33
C THR A 44 21.31 -8.92 6.33
N LEU A 45 20.73 -7.77 6.65
CA LEU A 45 19.83 -7.05 5.74
C LEU A 45 20.54 -6.65 4.44
N GLN A 46 21.80 -6.20 4.53
CA GLN A 46 22.61 -5.87 3.34
C GLN A 46 22.81 -7.09 2.44
N GLN A 47 23.08 -8.26 3.02
CA GLN A 47 23.23 -9.50 2.26
C GLN A 47 21.91 -9.92 1.57
N VAL A 48 20.79 -9.81 2.27
CA VAL A 48 19.48 -10.11 1.69
C VAL A 48 19.22 -9.19 0.50
N ARG A 49 19.41 -7.87 0.66
CA ARG A 49 19.19 -6.90 -0.43
C ARG A 49 20.07 -7.13 -1.64
N ALA A 50 21.33 -7.57 -1.44
CA ALA A 50 22.23 -7.88 -2.54
C ALA A 50 21.72 -8.99 -3.46
N GLY A 51 20.78 -9.81 -3.00
CA GLY A 51 20.09 -10.82 -3.80
C GLY A 51 19.12 -10.26 -4.85
N TYR A 52 18.83 -8.94 -4.84
CA TYR A 52 17.86 -8.30 -5.73
C TYR A 52 18.49 -7.22 -6.64
N PRO A 53 19.51 -7.57 -7.47
CA PRO A 53 20.28 -6.56 -8.21
C PRO A 53 19.48 -5.82 -9.29
N GLY A 54 18.34 -6.38 -9.73
CA GLY A 54 17.44 -5.76 -10.70
C GLY A 54 16.48 -4.72 -10.11
N PHE A 55 16.40 -4.58 -8.78
CA PHE A 55 15.41 -3.77 -8.08
C PHE A 55 16.07 -2.61 -7.35
N HIS A 56 16.07 -1.44 -7.97
CA HIS A 56 16.80 -0.28 -7.46
C HIS A 56 16.42 0.11 -6.02
N ASN A 57 15.15 0.04 -5.65
CA ASN A 57 14.72 0.38 -4.29
C ASN A 57 15.11 -0.70 -3.28
N ALA A 58 15.12 -1.97 -3.68
CA ALA A 58 15.57 -3.06 -2.81
C ALA A 58 17.05 -2.92 -2.42
N LEU A 59 17.88 -2.33 -3.27
CA LEU A 59 19.31 -2.13 -2.99
C LEU A 59 19.62 -0.96 -2.03
N LYS A 60 18.64 -0.09 -1.76
CA LYS A 60 18.83 1.02 -0.83
C LYS A 60 18.83 0.54 0.62
N PRO A 61 19.51 1.26 1.54
CA PRO A 61 19.26 1.09 2.97
C PRO A 61 17.77 1.29 3.29
N PRO A 62 17.28 0.79 4.43
CA PRO A 62 15.91 1.05 4.86
C PRO A 62 15.57 2.54 4.87
N PHE A 63 14.43 2.90 4.35
CA PHE A 63 13.98 4.29 4.26
C PHE A 63 12.45 4.37 4.37
N VAL A 64 11.95 5.53 4.72
CA VAL A 64 10.51 5.82 4.74
C VAL A 64 10.06 6.19 3.33
N LEU A 65 8.93 5.65 2.90
CA LEU A 65 8.35 5.83 1.58
C LEU A 65 6.86 6.16 1.74
N GLU A 66 6.34 7.08 0.94
CA GLU A 66 4.91 7.20 0.68
C GLU A 66 4.53 6.29 -0.49
N GLY A 67 3.37 5.65 -0.38
CA GLY A 67 2.83 4.82 -1.44
C GLY A 67 1.49 4.24 -1.05
N ASP A 68 0.94 3.46 -1.95
CA ASP A 68 -0.33 2.78 -1.75
C ASP A 68 -0.09 1.32 -1.41
N ASP A 69 -0.93 0.78 -0.55
CA ASP A 69 -0.96 -0.63 -0.22
C ASP A 69 -2.12 -1.36 -0.90
N LEU A 70 -1.98 -2.64 -1.04
CA LEU A 70 -3.00 -3.53 -1.57
C LEU A 70 -3.30 -4.63 -0.57
N THR A 71 -4.45 -4.53 0.07
CA THR A 71 -4.95 -5.60 0.94
C THR A 71 -5.40 -6.80 0.14
N ALA A 72 -4.87 -7.97 0.46
CA ALA A 72 -5.26 -9.26 -0.09
C ALA A 72 -5.53 -10.27 1.03
N ASP A 73 -6.35 -11.28 0.76
CA ASP A 73 -6.63 -12.37 1.70
C ASP A 73 -5.60 -13.52 1.60
N THR A 74 -4.61 -13.36 0.76
CA THR A 74 -3.60 -14.39 0.48
C THR A 74 -2.24 -13.75 0.28
N PHE A 75 -1.22 -14.32 0.91
CA PHE A 75 0.17 -13.98 0.62
C PHE A 75 0.53 -14.40 -0.82
N TRP A 76 1.28 -13.55 -1.51
CA TRP A 76 1.68 -13.79 -2.89
C TRP A 76 3.06 -13.22 -3.18
N ILE A 77 3.74 -13.86 -4.12
CA ILE A 77 5.06 -13.46 -4.63
C ILE A 77 5.13 -13.62 -6.14
N GLY A 78 6.11 -12.98 -6.75
CA GLY A 78 6.48 -13.14 -8.14
C GLY A 78 6.03 -11.98 -9.04
N ASP A 79 6.79 -11.77 -10.11
CA ASP A 79 6.66 -10.64 -11.04
C ASP A 79 5.25 -10.48 -11.63
N LEU A 80 4.58 -11.61 -11.92
CA LEU A 80 3.25 -11.58 -12.50
C LEU A 80 2.22 -10.95 -11.55
N LEU A 81 2.26 -11.34 -10.27
CA LEU A 81 1.35 -10.81 -9.28
C LEU A 81 1.72 -9.39 -8.84
N ASN A 82 3.00 -9.05 -8.81
CA ASN A 82 3.45 -7.69 -8.61
C ASN A 82 2.95 -6.76 -9.74
N SER A 83 3.13 -7.16 -10.99
CA SER A 83 2.61 -6.41 -12.14
C SER A 83 1.09 -6.26 -12.10
N TRP A 84 0.40 -7.31 -11.63
CA TRP A 84 -1.04 -7.23 -11.41
C TRP A 84 -1.39 -6.23 -10.31
N ALA A 85 -0.68 -6.20 -9.19
CA ALA A 85 -0.91 -5.28 -8.09
C ALA A 85 -0.70 -3.82 -8.53
N GLU A 86 0.38 -3.54 -9.25
CA GLU A 86 0.64 -2.22 -9.86
C GLU A 86 -0.50 -1.78 -10.78
N ASN A 87 -0.94 -2.67 -11.68
CA ASN A 87 -2.06 -2.38 -12.57
C ASN A 87 -3.37 -2.16 -11.82
N TRP A 88 -3.61 -2.92 -10.75
CA TRP A 88 -4.82 -2.81 -9.94
C TRP A 88 -4.88 -1.50 -9.16
N ILE A 89 -3.78 -1.09 -8.54
CA ILE A 89 -3.65 0.22 -7.90
C ILE A 89 -3.84 1.33 -8.94
N SER A 90 -3.14 1.26 -10.07
CA SER A 90 -3.30 2.24 -11.16
C SER A 90 -4.74 2.35 -11.66
N TYR A 91 -5.42 1.21 -11.82
CA TYR A 91 -6.83 1.17 -12.22
C TYR A 91 -7.73 1.95 -11.25
N TRP A 92 -7.61 1.65 -9.95
CA TRP A 92 -8.50 2.24 -8.95
C TRP A 92 -8.20 3.70 -8.62
N THR A 93 -6.97 4.12 -8.78
CA THR A 93 -6.53 5.49 -8.50
C THR A 93 -6.52 6.40 -9.73
N GLY A 94 -6.95 5.89 -10.88
CA GLY A 94 -6.89 6.64 -12.14
C GLY A 94 -5.46 6.97 -12.57
N GLY A 95 -4.50 6.11 -12.25
CA GLY A 95 -3.08 6.28 -12.57
C GLY A 95 -2.31 7.19 -11.61
N GLN A 96 -2.92 7.62 -10.50
CA GLN A 96 -2.27 8.49 -9.51
C GLN A 96 -1.54 7.69 -8.42
N GLY A 97 -1.94 6.45 -8.17
CA GLY A 97 -1.40 5.60 -7.12
C GLY A 97 -0.06 4.98 -7.48
N SER A 98 0.70 4.67 -6.44
CA SER A 98 2.00 4.00 -6.53
C SER A 98 2.02 2.80 -5.58
N PHE A 99 1.98 1.59 -6.14
CA PHE A 99 2.04 0.37 -5.34
C PHE A 99 3.36 0.28 -4.59
N ALA A 100 3.30 0.23 -3.28
CA ALA A 100 4.46 0.15 -2.40
C ALA A 100 4.50 -1.14 -1.59
N MET A 101 3.33 -1.70 -1.24
CA MET A 101 3.24 -2.82 -0.31
C MET A 101 1.96 -3.63 -0.51
N GLY A 102 2.02 -4.92 -0.16
CA GLY A 102 0.85 -5.76 0.08
C GLY A 102 0.64 -5.97 1.57
N ASP A 103 -0.60 -6.10 1.99
CA ASP A 103 -1.01 -6.37 3.38
C ASP A 103 -2.24 -7.28 3.43
N PHE A 104 -2.74 -7.60 4.65
CA PHE A 104 -3.92 -8.44 4.85
C PHE A 104 -5.11 -7.72 5.49
N GLU A 105 -4.92 -6.55 6.11
CA GLU A 105 -5.91 -6.02 7.05
C GLU A 105 -6.39 -4.61 6.75
N ASP A 106 -5.61 -3.78 6.06
CA ASP A 106 -5.81 -2.33 6.05
C ASP A 106 -7.12 -1.92 5.39
N ALA A 107 -7.52 -2.57 4.30
CA ALA A 107 -8.83 -2.33 3.71
C ALA A 107 -9.98 -2.74 4.65
N GLY A 108 -9.81 -3.78 5.46
CA GLY A 108 -10.80 -4.18 6.48
C GLY A 108 -10.93 -3.14 7.59
N VAL A 109 -9.82 -2.58 8.05
CA VAL A 109 -9.82 -1.45 9.01
C VAL A 109 -10.47 -0.22 8.38
N GLY A 110 -10.13 0.12 7.14
CA GLY A 110 -10.73 1.22 6.39
C GLY A 110 -12.26 1.06 6.28
N GLN A 111 -12.73 -0.14 5.96
CA GLN A 111 -14.16 -0.43 5.88
C GLN A 111 -14.87 -0.31 7.23
N ALA A 112 -14.27 -0.84 8.30
CA ALA A 112 -14.83 -0.73 9.65
C ALA A 112 -14.96 0.75 10.08
N LEU A 113 -13.94 1.57 9.83
CA LEU A 113 -13.96 3.00 10.10
C LEU A 113 -14.99 3.74 9.25
N GLN A 114 -15.18 3.37 7.99
CA GLN A 114 -16.22 3.92 7.14
C GLN A 114 -17.61 3.69 7.74
N PHE A 115 -17.92 2.45 8.16
CA PHE A 115 -19.20 2.14 8.79
C PHE A 115 -19.40 2.91 10.10
N LEU A 116 -18.37 3.01 10.93
CA LEU A 116 -18.42 3.80 12.15
C LEU A 116 -18.61 5.30 11.87
N SER A 117 -17.99 5.80 10.82
CA SER A 117 -18.14 7.20 10.38
C SER A 117 -19.56 7.49 9.90
N GLN A 118 -20.15 6.59 9.10
CA GLN A 118 -21.55 6.68 8.67
C GLN A 118 -22.52 6.65 9.85
N ALA A 119 -22.18 5.93 10.91
CA ALA A 119 -22.93 5.89 12.17
C ALA A 119 -22.65 7.09 13.12
N GLY A 120 -21.82 8.06 12.72
CA GLY A 120 -21.46 9.21 13.54
C GLY A 120 -20.58 8.87 14.74
N ARG A 121 -19.86 7.75 14.74
CA ARG A 121 -19.06 7.24 15.86
C ARG A 121 -17.54 7.38 15.64
N ALA A 122 -17.10 7.66 14.43
CA ALA A 122 -15.69 7.87 14.08
C ALA A 122 -15.58 8.90 12.96
N ASP A 123 -14.37 9.33 12.68
CA ASP A 123 -14.03 10.16 11.54
C ASP A 123 -13.04 9.40 10.66
N GLN A 124 -13.48 8.92 9.50
CA GLN A 124 -12.65 8.13 8.58
C GLN A 124 -11.45 8.94 8.04
N ASN A 125 -11.51 10.28 8.06
CA ASN A 125 -10.39 11.13 7.62
C ASN A 125 -9.22 11.15 8.62
N ARG A 126 -9.37 10.49 9.76
CA ARG A 126 -8.32 10.39 10.79
C ARG A 126 -7.58 9.05 10.75
N LEU A 127 -7.74 8.29 9.69
CA LEU A 127 -6.98 7.07 9.44
C LEU A 127 -5.60 7.42 8.88
N LEU A 128 -4.58 6.84 9.46
CA LEU A 128 -3.22 6.80 8.94
C LEU A 128 -2.74 5.35 8.99
N VAL A 129 -2.15 4.88 7.91
CA VAL A 129 -1.50 3.57 7.82
C VAL A 129 0.01 3.77 7.87
N LEU A 130 0.68 3.04 8.75
CA LEU A 130 2.14 2.99 8.86
C LEU A 130 2.57 1.53 8.93
N ARG A 131 3.32 1.09 7.95
CA ARG A 131 3.76 -0.30 7.78
C ARG A 131 5.27 -0.42 7.68
N ALA A 132 5.78 -1.57 8.06
CA ALA A 132 7.16 -1.97 7.76
C ALA A 132 7.10 -3.17 6.82
N GLY A 133 7.89 -3.12 5.74
CA GLY A 133 8.08 -4.26 4.87
C GLY A 133 8.86 -5.36 5.60
N SER A 134 8.35 -6.60 5.56
CA SER A 134 8.99 -7.77 6.17
C SER A 134 9.83 -8.55 5.17
N ASP A 135 9.46 -8.49 3.91
CA ASP A 135 10.04 -9.27 2.82
C ASP A 135 9.80 -8.60 1.45
N TYR A 136 10.46 -9.12 0.44
CA TYR A 136 10.24 -8.73 -0.94
C TYR A 136 9.28 -9.72 -1.62
N THR A 137 8.41 -9.20 -2.48
CA THR A 137 7.42 -9.99 -3.21
C THR A 137 7.90 -10.46 -4.58
N VAL A 138 9.18 -10.36 -4.90
CA VAL A 138 9.80 -10.76 -6.17
C VAL A 138 10.66 -12.00 -6.04
#